data_a9ec81ab7f043066290c04884ecfc26f
#
_entry.id   a9ec81ab7f043066290c04884ecfc26f
#
_cell.length_a   1.000
_cell.length_b   1.000
_cell.length_c   1.000
_cell.angle_alpha   90.00
_cell.angle_beta   90.00
_cell.angle_gamma   90.00
#
_symmetry.space_group_name_H-M   'P 1'
#
loop_
_entity.id
_entity.type
_entity.pdbx_description
1 polymer ?
#
loop_
_entity_poly.entity_id
_entity_poly.type
_entity_poly.pdbx_seq_one_letter_code
_entity_poly.pdbx_strand_id
1 'polypeptide(L)'
;MKYGFFDDSNKEYVITTPKTPLPWINYLGSKEFFTLMSNTCGGYTFYKDAKLLRLTRYRYNDVPNDINGKYFYIKDGSTIWNPGWKPTKTELDSYECRHGMGYSKFTSSKNGIEASVLAFVPMNDNCEVTRLVLTNKSSEVKDFQVFSYVEWCLWNAD
;
A
#
# COMPACT_ATOMS: atom_id res chain seq x y z
N MET A 1 -11.83 20.00 -4.61
CA MET A 1 -11.93 18.57 -4.93
C MET A 1 -11.94 17.80 -3.60
N LYS A 2 -12.85 16.86 -3.40
CA LYS A 2 -12.91 16.06 -2.18
C LYS A 2 -12.12 14.76 -2.43
N TYR A 3 -11.06 14.53 -1.67
CA TYR A 3 -10.18 13.35 -1.87
C TYR A 3 -10.61 12.15 -1.04
N GLY A 4 -11.45 12.36 0.00
CA GLY A 4 -11.90 11.31 0.90
C GLY A 4 -12.89 11.81 1.94
N PHE A 5 -13.23 10.95 2.89
CA PHE A 5 -14.18 11.23 3.98
C PHE A 5 -13.92 10.30 5.18
N PHE A 6 -14.42 10.70 6.35
CA PHE A 6 -14.44 9.84 7.53
C PHE A 6 -15.65 8.89 7.47
N ASP A 7 -15.37 7.61 7.64
CA ASP A 7 -16.36 6.55 7.85
C ASP A 7 -16.42 6.24 9.36
N ASP A 8 -17.27 6.97 10.07
CA ASP A 8 -17.38 6.87 11.52
C ASP A 8 -17.86 5.50 11.99
N SER A 9 -18.65 4.81 11.16
CA SER A 9 -19.18 3.48 11.48
C SER A 9 -18.08 2.42 11.54
N ASN A 10 -17.10 2.51 10.63
CA ASN A 10 -15.96 1.61 10.56
C ASN A 10 -14.70 2.19 11.22
N LYS A 11 -14.74 3.44 11.67
CA LYS A 11 -13.61 4.18 12.23
C LYS A 11 -12.41 4.21 11.26
N GLU A 12 -12.71 4.56 10.02
CA GLU A 12 -11.75 4.63 8.91
C GLU A 12 -11.74 6.02 8.29
N TYR A 13 -10.60 6.39 7.74
CA TYR A 13 -10.54 7.45 6.75
C TYR A 13 -10.47 6.84 5.36
N VAL A 14 -11.47 7.12 4.54
CA VAL A 14 -11.62 6.59 3.18
C VAL A 14 -11.08 7.58 2.17
N ILE A 15 -10.13 7.15 1.35
CA ILE A 15 -9.51 7.94 0.28
C ILE A 15 -9.98 7.38 -1.05
N THR A 16 -10.63 8.20 -1.86
CA THR A 16 -11.33 7.77 -3.07
C THR A 16 -10.55 8.03 -4.36
N THR A 17 -9.34 8.57 -4.25
CA THR A 17 -8.45 8.78 -5.39
C THR A 17 -6.99 8.65 -4.97
N PRO A 18 -6.12 8.00 -5.75
CA PRO A 18 -4.70 7.92 -5.44
C PRO A 18 -3.97 9.26 -5.69
N LYS A 19 -4.61 10.19 -6.40
CA LYS A 19 -4.02 11.47 -6.85
C LYS A 19 -4.21 12.57 -5.79
N THR A 20 -3.84 12.27 -4.55
CA THR A 20 -3.80 13.26 -3.47
C THR A 20 -2.61 14.21 -3.65
N PRO A 21 -2.69 15.48 -3.19
CA PRO A 21 -1.61 16.46 -3.38
C PRO A 21 -0.32 16.07 -2.65
N LEU A 22 -0.44 15.37 -1.53
CA LEU A 22 0.64 14.81 -0.73
C LEU A 22 0.29 13.37 -0.34
N PRO A 23 1.27 12.53 0.02
CA PRO A 23 0.99 11.22 0.59
C PRO A 23 0.20 11.36 1.91
N TRP A 24 -0.92 10.68 2.00
CA TRP A 24 -1.69 10.58 3.24
C TRP A 24 -1.39 9.25 3.89
N ILE A 25 -0.75 9.31 5.06
CA ILE A 25 -0.12 8.15 5.68
C ILE A 25 -0.92 7.61 6.85
N ASN A 26 -0.79 6.31 7.08
CA ASN A 26 -1.20 5.62 8.28
C ASN A 26 0.02 5.03 8.98
N TYR A 27 0.05 5.11 10.30
CA TYR A 27 1.04 4.43 11.14
C TYR A 27 0.46 3.11 11.62
N LEU A 28 1.13 2.02 11.28
CA LEU A 28 0.79 0.68 11.73
C LEU A 28 1.92 0.20 12.64
N GLY A 29 1.59 -0.36 13.78
CA GLY A 29 2.64 -0.80 14.67
C GLY A 29 2.16 -1.43 15.95
N SER A 30 3.10 -2.09 16.60
CA SER A 30 2.99 -2.63 17.94
C SER A 30 4.03 -1.94 18.85
N LYS A 31 4.49 -2.63 19.91
CA LYS A 31 5.41 -2.05 20.88
C LYS A 31 6.75 -1.61 20.31
N GLU A 32 7.29 -2.34 19.36
CA GLU A 32 8.65 -2.13 18.86
C GLU A 32 8.78 -2.18 17.32
N PHE A 33 7.74 -2.66 16.63
CA PHE A 33 7.75 -2.84 15.19
C PHE A 33 6.71 -1.94 14.54
N PHE A 34 7.16 -1.14 13.57
CA PHE A 34 6.33 -0.09 12.96
C PHE A 34 6.49 -0.06 11.46
N THR A 35 5.40 0.29 10.78
CA THR A 35 5.42 0.62 9.36
C THR A 35 4.59 1.87 9.08
N LEU A 36 5.07 2.72 8.20
CA LEU A 36 4.28 3.77 7.58
C LEU A 36 3.75 3.25 6.27
N MET A 37 2.51 3.61 5.96
CA MET A 37 1.90 3.27 4.69
C MET A 37 1.06 4.44 4.19
N SER A 38 1.41 4.95 3.01
CA SER A 38 0.64 6.01 2.36
C SER A 38 -0.56 5.42 1.60
N ASN A 39 -1.44 6.31 1.17
CA ASN A 39 -2.57 5.94 0.31
C ASN A 39 -2.15 5.35 -1.05
N THR A 40 -0.89 5.40 -1.42
CA THR A 40 -0.34 4.78 -2.65
C THR A 40 0.64 3.65 -2.36
N CYS A 41 0.58 3.04 -1.16
CA CYS A 41 1.49 1.98 -0.67
C CYS A 41 2.94 2.44 -0.49
N GLY A 42 3.22 3.73 -0.51
CA GLY A 42 4.53 4.28 -0.17
C GLY A 42 4.80 4.17 1.34
N GLY A 43 6.06 4.28 1.73
CA GLY A 43 6.46 4.26 3.13
C GLY A 43 7.60 3.30 3.42
N TYR A 44 7.79 2.99 4.70
CA TYR A 44 8.88 2.14 5.16
C TYR A 44 8.56 1.46 6.49
N THR A 45 9.35 0.44 6.80
CA THR A 45 9.22 -0.38 8.00
C THR A 45 10.50 -0.30 8.83
N PHE A 46 10.37 -0.25 10.14
CA PHE A 46 11.50 -0.20 11.07
C PHE A 46 11.20 -0.94 12.39
N TYR A 47 12.26 -1.32 13.09
CA TYR A 47 12.21 -1.92 14.39
C TYR A 47 12.84 -0.97 15.43
N LYS A 48 12.10 -0.54 16.43
CA LYS A 48 12.49 0.40 17.50
C LYS A 48 12.92 1.78 17.03
N ASP A 49 13.91 1.87 16.13
CA ASP A 49 14.50 3.13 15.68
C ASP A 49 14.39 3.29 14.18
N ALA A 50 13.76 4.38 13.74
CA ALA A 50 13.49 4.64 12.33
C ALA A 50 14.74 4.99 11.52
N LYS A 51 15.83 5.38 12.15
CA LYS A 51 17.11 5.66 11.50
C LYS A 51 18.05 4.46 11.56
N LEU A 52 18.29 3.92 12.76
CA LEU A 52 19.33 2.94 12.99
C LEU A 52 18.89 1.50 12.74
N LEU A 53 17.58 1.21 12.85
CA LEU A 53 17.01 -0.12 12.68
C LEU A 53 15.92 -0.17 11.60
N ARG A 54 16.17 0.50 10.49
CA ARG A 54 15.29 0.52 9.34
C ARG A 54 15.40 -0.78 8.56
N LEU A 55 14.27 -1.35 8.19
CA LEU A 55 14.20 -2.61 7.48
C LEU A 55 14.04 -2.41 5.98
N THR A 56 13.13 -1.51 5.59
CA THR A 56 12.88 -1.21 4.18
C THR A 56 13.32 0.19 3.82
N ARG A 57 13.78 0.36 2.59
CA ARG A 57 14.33 1.63 2.11
C ARG A 57 13.25 2.70 1.96
N TYR A 58 13.61 3.90 2.33
CA TYR A 58 12.87 5.13 2.04
C TYR A 58 13.85 6.26 1.71
N ARG A 59 13.59 6.97 0.62
CA ARG A 59 14.40 8.12 0.21
C ARG A 59 13.74 9.41 0.71
N TYR A 60 14.45 10.18 1.52
CA TYR A 60 13.90 11.36 2.21
C TYR A 60 13.34 12.43 1.27
N ASN A 61 13.86 12.56 0.07
CA ASN A 61 13.44 13.54 -0.92
C ASN A 61 12.36 13.01 -1.89
N ASP A 62 11.65 11.98 -1.50
CA ASP A 62 10.66 11.31 -2.36
C ASP A 62 9.26 11.94 -2.29
N VAL A 63 9.05 12.93 -1.44
CA VAL A 63 7.77 13.65 -1.35
C VAL A 63 7.73 14.77 -2.39
N PRO A 64 6.68 14.89 -3.23
CA PRO A 64 5.42 14.16 -3.21
C PRO A 64 5.38 12.89 -4.08
N ASN A 65 6.51 12.43 -4.62
CA ASN A 65 6.52 11.27 -5.53
C ASN A 65 5.97 10.00 -4.89
N ASP A 66 6.39 9.72 -3.65
CA ASP A 66 5.91 8.58 -2.84
C ASP A 66 6.01 7.24 -3.60
N ILE A 67 7.21 6.95 -4.11
CA ILE A 67 7.50 5.75 -4.90
C ILE A 67 8.31 4.69 -4.14
N ASN A 68 8.68 4.97 -2.88
CA ASN A 68 9.30 3.99 -2.01
C ASN A 68 8.22 3.26 -1.22
N GLY A 69 8.25 1.93 -1.26
CA GLY A 69 7.26 1.14 -0.55
C GLY A 69 7.39 -0.35 -0.83
N LYS A 70 6.31 -1.04 -0.54
CA LYS A 70 6.15 -2.47 -0.75
C LYS A 70 4.96 -2.68 -1.67
N TYR A 71 5.19 -3.36 -2.79
CA TYR A 71 4.22 -3.40 -3.87
C TYR A 71 3.93 -4.81 -4.33
N PHE A 72 2.70 -5.02 -4.77
CA PHE A 72 2.33 -6.12 -5.66
C PHE A 72 2.11 -5.55 -7.05
N TYR A 73 2.89 -6.01 -8.01
CA TYR A 73 2.65 -5.72 -9.42
C TYR A 73 1.81 -6.83 -10.02
N ILE A 74 0.79 -6.44 -10.76
CA ILE A 74 -0.10 -7.36 -11.49
C ILE A 74 0.12 -7.09 -12.97
N LYS A 75 0.50 -8.13 -13.71
CA LYS A 75 0.68 -8.06 -15.15
C LYS A 75 -0.42 -8.86 -15.82
N ASP A 76 -1.25 -8.18 -16.60
CA ASP A 76 -2.33 -8.73 -17.42
C ASP A 76 -2.03 -8.38 -18.88
N GLY A 77 -1.53 -9.36 -19.63
CA GLY A 77 -1.03 -9.13 -20.98
C GLY A 77 0.12 -8.11 -21.01
N SER A 78 -0.07 -7.00 -21.71
CA SER A 78 0.87 -5.88 -21.78
C SER A 78 0.64 -4.83 -20.67
N THR A 79 -0.46 -4.91 -19.92
CA THR A 79 -0.80 -3.97 -18.85
C THR A 79 -0.11 -4.38 -17.57
N ILE A 80 0.66 -3.45 -16.97
CA ILE A 80 1.24 -3.62 -15.65
C ILE A 80 0.64 -2.54 -14.74
N TRP A 81 0.09 -2.97 -13.61
CA TRP A 81 -0.53 -2.09 -12.63
C TRP A 81 -0.27 -2.57 -11.21
N ASN A 82 -0.59 -1.76 -10.23
CA ASN A 82 -0.58 -2.17 -8.83
C ASN A 82 -1.75 -1.56 -8.05
N PRO A 83 -2.20 -2.20 -6.97
CA PRO A 83 -3.38 -1.76 -6.22
C PRO A 83 -3.28 -0.36 -5.61
N GLY A 84 -2.07 0.09 -5.27
CA GLY A 84 -1.81 1.43 -4.74
C GLY A 84 -1.66 2.52 -5.80
N TRP A 85 -1.71 2.19 -7.09
CA TRP A 85 -1.50 3.06 -8.24
C TRP A 85 -0.02 3.43 -8.48
N LYS A 86 0.73 3.89 -7.48
CA LYS A 86 2.18 4.10 -7.59
C LYS A 86 2.94 2.79 -7.33
N PRO A 87 4.11 2.60 -7.95
CA PRO A 87 4.82 3.53 -8.84
C PRO A 87 4.42 3.44 -10.32
N THR A 88 3.59 2.47 -10.73
CA THR A 88 3.22 2.26 -12.14
C THR A 88 2.45 3.42 -12.75
N LYS A 89 1.62 4.08 -11.95
CA LYS A 89 0.71 5.16 -12.36
C LYS A 89 -0.22 4.77 -13.50
N THR A 90 -0.43 3.46 -13.69
CA THR A 90 -1.43 2.95 -14.63
C THR A 90 -2.83 3.35 -14.15
N GLU A 91 -3.62 3.94 -14.99
CA GLU A 91 -4.98 4.35 -14.63
C GLU A 91 -5.81 3.12 -14.23
N LEU A 92 -6.40 3.19 -13.05
CA LEU A 92 -7.24 2.15 -12.48
C LEU A 92 -8.70 2.37 -12.86
N ASP A 93 -9.46 1.30 -13.00
CA ASP A 93 -10.90 1.38 -13.28
C ASP A 93 -11.68 1.76 -12.00
N SER A 94 -11.16 1.35 -10.83
CA SER A 94 -11.63 1.80 -9.51
C SER A 94 -10.45 1.87 -8.53
N TYR A 95 -10.59 2.71 -7.51
CA TYR A 95 -9.61 2.84 -6.43
C TYR A 95 -10.28 3.30 -5.14
N GLU A 96 -9.93 2.64 -4.06
CA GLU A 96 -10.25 3.03 -2.69
C GLU A 96 -9.11 2.64 -1.76
N CYS A 97 -8.71 3.55 -0.88
CA CYS A 97 -7.83 3.25 0.24
C CYS A 97 -8.56 3.57 1.55
N ARG A 98 -8.51 2.66 2.50
CA ARG A 98 -9.07 2.81 3.84
C ARG A 98 -7.95 2.73 4.87
N HIS A 99 -7.77 3.79 5.63
CA HIS A 99 -6.87 3.83 6.77
C HIS A 99 -7.68 3.66 8.05
N GLY A 100 -7.55 2.48 8.65
CA GLY A 100 -8.15 2.12 9.93
C GLY A 100 -7.16 2.21 11.08
N MET A 101 -7.63 1.97 12.31
CA MET A 101 -6.83 2.09 13.54
C MET A 101 -5.78 0.99 13.76
N GLY A 102 -5.49 0.17 12.84
CA GLY A 102 -4.48 -0.89 12.96
C GLY A 102 -4.22 -1.59 11.64
N TYR A 103 -4.75 -1.03 10.57
CA TYR A 103 -4.59 -1.57 9.23
C TYR A 103 -4.74 -0.49 8.16
N SER A 104 -4.23 -0.80 6.98
CA SER A 104 -4.54 -0.08 5.75
C SER A 104 -5.05 -1.08 4.72
N LYS A 105 -6.15 -0.73 4.05
CA LYS A 105 -6.77 -1.58 3.03
C LYS A 105 -6.88 -0.81 1.72
N PHE A 106 -6.42 -1.43 0.65
CA PHE A 106 -6.56 -0.92 -0.72
C PHE A 106 -7.49 -1.85 -1.48
N THR A 107 -8.45 -1.28 -2.19
CA THR A 107 -9.31 -2.02 -3.11
C THR A 107 -9.32 -1.29 -4.43
N SER A 108 -8.85 -1.93 -5.46
CA SER A 108 -8.75 -1.33 -6.80
C SER A 108 -9.01 -2.36 -7.88
N SER A 109 -9.38 -1.90 -9.05
CA SER A 109 -9.61 -2.79 -10.17
C SER A 109 -8.96 -2.29 -11.46
N LYS A 110 -8.62 -3.25 -12.31
CA LYS A 110 -8.15 -3.01 -13.68
C LYS A 110 -8.52 -4.20 -14.57
N ASN A 111 -9.07 -3.91 -15.76
CA ASN A 111 -9.39 -4.92 -16.77
C ASN A 111 -10.24 -6.09 -16.24
N GLY A 112 -11.19 -5.83 -15.36
CA GLY A 112 -12.04 -6.87 -14.76
C GLY A 112 -11.39 -7.71 -13.66
N ILE A 113 -10.16 -7.38 -13.24
CA ILE A 113 -9.51 -7.96 -12.05
C ILE A 113 -9.63 -6.96 -10.91
N GLU A 114 -10.21 -7.38 -9.77
CA GLU A 114 -10.21 -6.63 -8.52
C GLU A 114 -9.11 -7.15 -7.61
N ALA A 115 -8.30 -6.23 -7.08
CA ALA A 115 -7.28 -6.52 -6.09
C ALA A 115 -7.65 -5.86 -4.75
N SER A 116 -7.60 -6.66 -3.67
CA SER A 116 -7.72 -6.17 -2.31
C SER A 116 -6.42 -6.47 -1.55
N VAL A 117 -5.75 -5.42 -1.08
CA VAL A 117 -4.54 -5.51 -0.27
C VAL A 117 -4.88 -5.05 1.14
N LEU A 118 -4.59 -5.90 2.14
CA LEU A 118 -4.71 -5.56 3.56
C LEU A 118 -3.33 -5.63 4.19
N ALA A 119 -2.89 -4.54 4.80
CA ALA A 119 -1.63 -4.44 5.52
C ALA A 119 -1.87 -4.14 7.00
N PHE A 120 -1.18 -4.85 7.89
CA PHE A 120 -1.24 -4.65 9.34
C PHE A 120 0.02 -5.18 10.04
N VAL A 121 0.22 -4.72 11.27
CA VAL A 121 1.24 -5.24 12.18
C VAL A 121 0.52 -5.97 13.32
N PRO A 122 0.76 -7.28 13.54
CA PRO A 122 0.16 -8.01 14.63
C PRO A 122 0.62 -7.47 16.00
N MET A 123 -0.25 -7.50 17.01
CA MET A 123 0.04 -6.88 18.31
C MET A 123 1.19 -7.55 19.08
N ASN A 124 1.45 -8.82 18.85
CA ASN A 124 2.42 -9.61 19.63
C ASN A 124 3.60 -10.10 18.79
N ASP A 125 3.71 -9.67 17.54
CA ASP A 125 4.77 -10.09 16.62
C ASP A 125 5.48 -8.91 16.00
N ASN A 126 6.78 -9.06 15.77
CA ASN A 126 7.61 -8.08 15.10
C ASN A 126 7.65 -8.36 13.58
N CYS A 127 6.50 -8.28 12.95
CA CYS A 127 6.36 -8.47 11.51
C CYS A 127 5.27 -7.57 10.93
N GLU A 128 5.34 -7.35 9.66
CA GLU A 128 4.26 -6.78 8.86
C GLU A 128 3.64 -7.88 8.01
N VAL A 129 2.33 -7.95 8.02
CA VAL A 129 1.57 -8.86 7.16
C VAL A 129 0.89 -8.03 6.07
N THR A 130 1.12 -8.42 4.83
CA THR A 130 0.42 -7.85 3.67
C THR A 130 -0.26 -8.96 2.90
N ARG A 131 -1.59 -8.97 2.94
CA ARG A 131 -2.42 -9.97 2.26
C ARG A 131 -2.98 -9.40 0.97
N LEU A 132 -2.69 -10.05 -0.16
CA LEU A 132 -3.31 -9.76 -1.45
C LEU A 132 -4.42 -10.81 -1.74
N VAL A 133 -5.57 -10.32 -2.14
CA VAL A 133 -6.68 -11.13 -2.68
C VAL A 133 -7.00 -10.60 -4.07
N LEU A 134 -7.01 -11.49 -5.06
CA LEU A 134 -7.40 -11.18 -6.43
C LEU A 134 -8.71 -11.87 -6.76
N THR A 135 -9.62 -11.12 -7.35
CA THR A 135 -10.95 -11.61 -7.74
C THR A 135 -11.17 -11.28 -9.22
N ASN A 136 -11.46 -12.29 -10.00
CA ASN A 136 -11.92 -12.09 -11.37
C ASN A 136 -13.40 -11.66 -11.35
N LYS A 137 -13.66 -10.43 -11.73
CA LYS A 137 -15.01 -9.84 -11.86
C LYS A 137 -15.55 -9.90 -13.30
N SER A 138 -14.74 -10.38 -14.24
CA SER A 138 -15.17 -10.57 -15.61
C SER A 138 -15.86 -11.92 -15.82
N SER A 139 -16.52 -12.10 -16.94
CA SER A 139 -17.09 -13.39 -17.37
C SER A 139 -16.09 -14.30 -18.08
N GLU A 140 -14.86 -13.81 -18.30
CA GLU A 140 -13.83 -14.52 -19.05
C GLU A 140 -12.75 -15.07 -18.13
N VAL A 141 -12.09 -16.15 -18.56
CA VAL A 141 -10.89 -16.64 -17.90
C VAL A 141 -9.77 -15.58 -18.04
N LYS A 142 -9.10 -15.28 -16.93
CA LYS A 142 -7.99 -14.32 -16.89
C LYS A 142 -6.69 -15.04 -16.57
N ASP A 143 -5.67 -14.78 -17.37
CA ASP A 143 -4.29 -15.21 -17.13
C ASP A 143 -3.44 -13.98 -16.79
N PHE A 144 -2.85 -13.97 -15.61
CA PHE A 144 -2.05 -12.85 -15.12
C PHE A 144 -0.89 -13.32 -14.24
N GLN A 145 0.10 -12.48 -14.11
CA GLN A 145 1.26 -12.70 -13.25
C GLN A 145 1.27 -11.72 -12.09
N VAL A 146 1.71 -12.17 -10.92
CA VAL A 146 1.86 -11.35 -9.72
C VAL A 146 3.31 -11.33 -9.27
N PHE A 147 3.85 -10.16 -9.00
CA PHE A 147 5.19 -9.97 -8.46
C PHE A 147 5.11 -9.17 -7.17
N SER A 148 5.71 -9.67 -6.10
CA SER A 148 5.93 -8.89 -4.88
C SER A 148 7.26 -8.16 -4.98
N TYR A 149 7.28 -6.93 -4.47
CA TYR A 149 8.47 -6.09 -4.43
C TYR A 149 8.68 -5.50 -3.05
N VAL A 150 9.92 -5.55 -2.59
CA VAL A 150 10.41 -4.84 -1.42
C VAL A 150 11.87 -4.47 -1.63
N GLU A 151 12.26 -3.26 -1.24
CA GLU A 151 13.65 -2.83 -1.22
C GLU A 151 14.15 -2.83 0.22
N TRP A 152 15.14 -3.67 0.50
CA TRP A 152 15.72 -3.78 1.83
C TRP A 152 16.78 -2.71 2.07
N CYS A 153 16.79 -2.15 3.25
CA CYS A 153 17.83 -1.28 3.79
C CYS A 153 18.66 -2.03 4.84
N LEU A 154 17.97 -2.79 5.69
CA LEU A 154 18.50 -3.67 6.73
C LEU A 154 19.53 -2.99 7.62
N TRP A 155 19.13 -1.96 8.35
CA TRP A 155 19.87 -1.32 9.43
C TRP A 155 19.90 0.22 9.31
N ASN A 156 21.06 0.81 9.11
CA ASN A 156 21.21 2.25 9.05
C ASN A 156 20.52 2.85 7.81
N ALA A 157 19.74 3.91 8.01
CA ALA A 157 19.00 4.57 6.94
C ALA A 157 19.86 5.52 6.09
N ASP A 158 21.05 5.90 6.56
CA ASP A 158 21.98 6.81 5.87
C ASP A 158 22.86 6.09 4.86
#